data_6db8067d1d6e4329531014218e59f6be
#
_entry.id   6db8067d1d6e4329531014218e59f6be
#
_cell.length_a   1.000
_cell.length_b   1.000
_cell.length_c   1.000
_cell.angle_alpha   90.00
_cell.angle_beta   90.00
_cell.angle_gamma   90.00
#
_symmetry.space_group_name_H-M   'P 1'
#
loop_
_entity.id
_entity.type
_entity.pdbx_description
1 polymer ?
#
loop_
_entity_poly.entity_id
_entity_poly.type
_entity_poly.pdbx_seq_one_letter_code
_entity_poly.pdbx_strand_id
1 'polypeptide(L)'
;MEEGGWIRRVFEEGMALKAQIGADKVFDLSLGNPVMEPPQEFHDELRRLANEPLSGMHRYMPNPGYLETRQSVADTLKAETGLEFAGGDVIMTCGAAAAANVVLKTILNDGDEVIILSPYFWEYLYYIDNHGGVAVVAECDDQFQPDLAKIEAAMTSKTRAIMVNSPNNPSGAVYSEDSIKSLANLLKRKQTEYGTEIFIISDEPYRRIIFDGMTFPQILPHYDNSVVVTSHAKDLALPGERIGYIAVNPKYAGREELCGGLSFCNRTLGFVNAPALMQHIVRNLQGVSVDAGYYEKKRDYLCTNLWDLGYEVVQPQGAFYLYPKAPVEDDVAFCRTLLSSNVLVVPGRGFGTPGYFRISYCVEDWVLEGAVQGFAKALEG
;
A
#
# COMPACT_ATOMS: atom_id res chain seq x y z
N MET A 1 20.87 7.80 2.80
CA MET A 1 20.07 8.94 2.28
C MET A 1 20.14 9.08 0.76
N GLU A 2 21.22 8.68 0.08
CA GLU A 2 21.30 8.79 -1.39
C GLU A 2 20.42 7.78 -2.14
N GLU A 3 20.19 6.61 -1.60
CA GLU A 3 19.39 5.52 -2.24
C GLU A 3 17.87 5.72 -2.13
N GLY A 4 17.39 6.44 -1.12
CA GLY A 4 15.96 6.64 -0.84
C GLY A 4 15.25 7.74 -1.65
N GLY A 5 15.97 8.44 -2.51
CA GLY A 5 15.43 9.58 -3.25
C GLY A 5 14.93 9.29 -4.67
N TRP A 6 14.91 8.00 -5.13
CA TRP A 6 14.62 7.72 -6.53
C TRP A 6 13.24 8.19 -7.00
N ILE A 7 12.17 7.88 -6.26
CA ILE A 7 10.81 8.31 -6.62
C ILE A 7 10.73 9.83 -6.68
N ARG A 8 11.30 10.50 -5.66
CA ARG A 8 11.33 11.96 -5.60
C ARG A 8 12.20 12.57 -6.70
N ARG A 9 13.38 12.00 -6.96
CA ARG A 9 14.29 12.45 -8.02
C ARG A 9 13.64 12.34 -9.39
N VAL A 10 13.03 11.21 -9.72
CA VAL A 10 12.29 10.99 -10.98
C VAL A 10 11.13 11.97 -11.09
N PHE A 11 10.43 12.25 -10.01
CA PHE A 11 9.37 13.25 -9.98
C PHE A 11 9.90 14.67 -10.27
N GLU A 12 11.00 15.08 -9.62
CA GLU A 12 11.64 16.40 -9.84
C GLU A 12 12.17 16.53 -11.29
N GLU A 13 12.80 15.48 -11.83
CA GLU A 13 13.23 15.40 -13.23
C GLU A 13 12.03 15.51 -14.19
N GLY A 14 10.93 14.81 -13.88
CA GLY A 14 9.69 14.88 -14.66
C GLY A 14 9.07 16.27 -14.66
N MET A 15 9.04 16.96 -13.54
CA MET A 15 8.57 18.34 -13.44
C MET A 15 9.42 19.28 -14.29
N ALA A 16 10.74 19.13 -14.24
CA ALA A 16 11.67 19.93 -15.05
C ALA A 16 11.47 19.67 -16.56
N LEU A 17 11.32 18.40 -16.95
CA LEU A 17 11.07 18.01 -18.33
C LEU A 17 9.72 18.57 -18.86
N LYS A 18 8.64 18.43 -18.07
CA LYS A 18 7.32 19.00 -18.40
C LYS A 18 7.37 20.52 -18.61
N ALA A 19 8.16 21.23 -17.78
CA ALA A 19 8.35 22.66 -17.92
C ALA A 19 9.16 23.04 -19.20
N GLN A 20 10.07 22.17 -19.64
CA GLN A 20 10.94 22.42 -20.79
C GLN A 20 10.25 22.15 -22.13
N ILE A 21 9.53 21.01 -22.25
CA ILE A 21 9.01 20.54 -23.54
C ILE A 21 7.48 20.53 -23.65
N GLY A 22 6.77 20.83 -22.57
CA GLY A 22 5.31 20.74 -22.45
C GLY A 22 4.85 19.45 -21.77
N ALA A 23 3.82 19.55 -20.93
CA ALA A 23 3.29 18.40 -20.17
C ALA A 23 2.64 17.34 -21.07
N ASP A 24 2.10 17.75 -22.21
CA ASP A 24 1.47 16.92 -23.24
C ASP A 24 2.45 16.03 -24.04
N LYS A 25 3.76 16.17 -23.79
CA LYS A 25 4.84 15.40 -24.45
C LYS A 25 5.59 14.50 -23.48
N VAL A 26 5.18 14.44 -22.22
CA VAL A 26 5.84 13.66 -21.18
C VAL A 26 4.91 12.57 -20.67
N PHE A 27 5.34 11.33 -20.78
CA PHE A 27 4.59 10.14 -20.38
C PHE A 27 5.04 9.71 -18.98
N ASP A 28 4.43 10.33 -17.96
CA ASP A 28 4.84 10.18 -16.58
C ASP A 28 4.12 9.02 -15.90
N LEU A 29 4.82 7.90 -15.79
CA LEU A 29 4.38 6.66 -15.14
C LEU A 29 5.07 6.45 -13.79
N SER A 30 5.62 7.51 -13.19
CA SER A 30 6.42 7.40 -11.95
C SER A 30 5.60 7.40 -10.68
N LEU A 31 4.45 8.10 -10.65
CA LEU A 31 3.65 8.30 -9.44
C LEU A 31 2.36 7.48 -9.43
N GLY A 32 2.08 6.84 -8.29
CA GLY A 32 0.78 6.21 -7.99
C GLY A 32 -0.27 7.23 -7.52
N ASN A 33 -0.51 8.28 -8.31
CA ASN A 33 -1.52 9.29 -8.03
C ASN A 33 -2.70 9.11 -9.00
N PRO A 34 -3.83 8.52 -8.55
CA PRO A 34 -4.95 8.21 -9.42
C PRO A 34 -5.51 9.45 -10.11
N VAL A 35 -5.78 9.33 -11.42
CA VAL A 35 -6.51 10.37 -12.19
C VAL A 35 -8.03 10.19 -12.12
N MET A 36 -8.50 9.06 -11.60
CA MET A 36 -9.94 8.86 -11.35
C MET A 36 -10.44 9.83 -10.31
N GLU A 37 -11.61 10.39 -10.57
CA GLU A 37 -12.35 11.16 -9.58
C GLU A 37 -13.00 10.23 -8.53
N PRO A 38 -13.27 10.75 -7.33
CA PRO A 38 -14.01 10.01 -6.30
C PRO A 38 -15.38 9.51 -6.81
N PRO A 39 -15.90 8.39 -6.29
CA PRO A 39 -17.24 7.91 -6.62
C PRO A 39 -18.33 8.96 -6.33
N GLN A 40 -19.46 8.88 -7.06
CA GLN A 40 -20.55 9.83 -6.92
C GLN A 40 -21.09 9.91 -5.49
N GLU A 41 -21.09 8.79 -4.77
CA GLU A 41 -21.49 8.70 -3.37
C GLU A 41 -20.66 9.61 -2.45
N PHE A 42 -19.38 9.81 -2.74
CA PHE A 42 -18.54 10.77 -2.01
C PHE A 42 -19.04 12.20 -2.21
N HIS A 43 -19.33 12.60 -3.43
CA HIS A 43 -19.84 13.93 -3.74
C HIS A 43 -21.22 14.18 -3.13
N ASP A 44 -22.07 13.16 -3.10
CA ASP A 44 -23.42 13.25 -2.52
C ASP A 44 -23.35 13.40 -1.00
N GLU A 45 -22.47 12.64 -0.34
CA GLU A 45 -22.29 12.73 1.11
C GLU A 45 -21.64 14.07 1.52
N LEU A 46 -20.68 14.56 0.74
CA LEU A 46 -20.08 15.88 0.97
C LEU A 46 -21.14 17.00 0.84
N ARG A 47 -21.99 16.95 -0.20
CA ARG A 47 -23.10 17.91 -0.37
C ARG A 47 -24.13 17.81 0.77
N ARG A 48 -24.45 16.59 1.20
CA ARG A 48 -25.36 16.35 2.33
C ARG A 48 -24.85 17.04 3.59
N LEU A 49 -23.59 16.82 3.95
CA LEU A 49 -22.98 17.43 5.14
C LEU A 49 -22.83 18.95 5.03
N ALA A 50 -22.61 19.48 3.82
CA ALA A 50 -22.57 20.92 3.59
C ALA A 50 -23.96 21.59 3.77
N ASN A 51 -25.03 20.92 3.35
CA ASN A 51 -26.38 21.43 3.45
C ASN A 51 -27.04 21.16 4.82
N GLU A 52 -26.67 20.05 5.46
CA GLU A 52 -27.21 19.58 6.73
C GLU A 52 -26.06 19.32 7.73
N PRO A 53 -25.38 20.37 8.22
CA PRO A 53 -24.21 20.22 9.05
C PRO A 53 -24.56 19.61 10.42
N LEU A 54 -23.77 18.61 10.82
CA LEU A 54 -23.91 18.00 12.14
C LEU A 54 -23.41 18.97 13.22
N SER A 55 -24.15 19.09 14.32
CA SER A 55 -23.71 19.93 15.43
C SER A 55 -22.36 19.46 15.97
N GLY A 56 -21.39 20.36 15.94
CA GLY A 56 -20.04 20.08 16.48
C GLY A 56 -19.15 19.19 15.60
N MET A 57 -19.49 18.95 14.33
CA MET A 57 -18.75 18.05 13.44
C MET A 57 -17.29 18.45 13.17
N HIS A 58 -16.90 19.67 13.50
CA HIS A 58 -15.53 20.16 13.34
C HIS A 58 -14.76 20.22 14.67
N ARG A 59 -15.33 19.72 15.77
CA ARG A 59 -14.66 19.73 17.08
C ARG A 59 -13.69 18.56 17.21
N TYR A 60 -12.77 18.66 18.17
CA TYR A 60 -11.98 17.52 18.60
C TYR A 60 -12.90 16.38 19.04
N MET A 61 -12.45 15.17 18.80
CA MET A 61 -13.14 13.93 19.11
C MET A 61 -12.22 13.02 19.97
N PRO A 62 -12.69 11.87 20.47
CA PRO A 62 -11.82 10.86 21.07
C PRO A 62 -10.67 10.48 20.13
N ASN A 63 -9.46 10.28 20.68
CA ASN A 63 -8.25 10.04 19.87
C ASN A 63 -8.37 8.92 18.83
N PRO A 64 -9.08 7.79 19.08
CA PRO A 64 -9.25 6.77 18.05
C PRO A 64 -10.26 7.15 16.94
N GLY A 65 -10.89 8.30 17.02
CA GLY A 65 -11.92 8.76 16.06
C GLY A 65 -13.36 8.59 16.56
N TYR A 66 -14.33 9.04 15.77
CA TYR A 66 -15.75 8.89 16.09
C TYR A 66 -16.15 7.42 16.18
N LEU A 67 -16.91 7.07 17.23
CA LEU A 67 -17.33 5.68 17.48
C LEU A 67 -18.18 5.15 16.33
N GLU A 68 -19.08 5.97 15.80
CA GLU A 68 -19.97 5.59 14.72
C GLU A 68 -19.21 5.26 13.42
N THR A 69 -18.13 6.00 13.14
CA THR A 69 -17.26 5.73 11.98
C THR A 69 -16.48 4.44 12.18
N ARG A 70 -15.90 4.27 13.37
CA ARG A 70 -15.16 3.03 13.73
C ARG A 70 -16.08 1.81 13.72
N GLN A 71 -17.31 1.94 14.16
CA GLN A 71 -18.30 0.86 14.13
C GLN A 71 -18.66 0.48 12.69
N SER A 72 -18.87 1.46 11.81
CA SER A 72 -19.14 1.20 10.39
C SER A 72 -17.99 0.45 9.70
N VAL A 73 -16.73 0.81 10.02
CA VAL A 73 -15.56 0.05 9.56
C VAL A 73 -15.56 -1.37 10.13
N ALA A 74 -15.82 -1.52 11.44
CA ALA A 74 -15.88 -2.82 12.11
C ALA A 74 -16.95 -3.75 11.51
N ASP A 75 -18.15 -3.20 11.23
CA ASP A 75 -19.25 -3.95 10.62
C ASP A 75 -18.87 -4.46 9.22
N THR A 76 -18.16 -3.65 8.44
CA THR A 76 -17.65 -4.05 7.13
C THR A 76 -16.58 -5.13 7.25
N LEU A 77 -15.61 -4.97 8.14
CA LEU A 77 -14.59 -5.99 8.38
C LEU A 77 -15.19 -7.30 8.88
N LYS A 78 -16.20 -7.24 9.75
CA LYS A 78 -16.95 -8.41 10.19
C LYS A 78 -17.60 -9.14 9.02
N ALA A 79 -18.25 -8.41 8.12
CA ALA A 79 -18.89 -8.99 6.95
C ALA A 79 -17.88 -9.64 5.97
N GLU A 80 -16.70 -9.02 5.82
CA GLU A 80 -15.66 -9.48 4.89
C GLU A 80 -14.84 -10.65 5.45
N THR A 81 -14.57 -10.67 6.77
CA THR A 81 -13.64 -11.64 7.39
C THR A 81 -14.33 -12.73 8.20
N GLY A 82 -15.59 -12.54 8.58
CA GLY A 82 -16.30 -13.41 9.51
C GLY A 82 -15.83 -13.30 10.98
N LEU A 83 -14.97 -12.33 11.30
CA LEU A 83 -14.47 -12.11 12.66
C LEU A 83 -15.38 -11.09 13.39
N GLU A 84 -15.49 -11.24 14.71
CA GLU A 84 -16.37 -10.39 15.57
C GLU A 84 -15.69 -9.05 15.89
N PHE A 85 -15.53 -8.20 14.87
CA PHE A 85 -15.03 -6.83 15.04
C PHE A 85 -16.03 -5.93 15.77
N ALA A 86 -15.51 -5.04 16.59
CA ALA A 86 -16.24 -3.94 17.23
C ALA A 86 -15.52 -2.61 16.96
N GLY A 87 -16.22 -1.50 17.14
CA GLY A 87 -15.63 -0.16 16.96
C GLY A 87 -14.41 0.10 17.87
N GLY A 88 -14.28 -0.67 18.98
CA GLY A 88 -13.10 -0.64 19.87
C GLY A 88 -11.82 -1.16 19.21
N ASP A 89 -11.92 -2.02 18.22
CA ASP A 89 -10.81 -2.65 17.52
C ASP A 89 -10.26 -1.78 16.35
N VAL A 90 -10.88 -0.61 16.11
CA VAL A 90 -10.57 0.28 14.98
C VAL A 90 -10.08 1.64 15.48
N ILE A 91 -9.01 2.15 14.90
CA ILE A 91 -8.47 3.50 15.13
C ILE A 91 -8.40 4.25 13.78
N MET A 92 -9.09 5.39 13.67
CA MET A 92 -9.03 6.24 12.47
C MET A 92 -7.71 6.99 12.41
N THR A 93 -7.09 7.05 11.22
CA THR A 93 -5.76 7.62 11.02
C THR A 93 -5.69 8.58 9.84
N CYS A 94 -4.61 9.37 9.76
CA CYS A 94 -4.30 10.24 8.62
C CYS A 94 -3.75 9.45 7.41
N GLY A 95 -4.45 8.38 7.02
CA GLY A 95 -4.07 7.45 5.96
C GLY A 95 -3.14 6.33 6.42
N ALA A 96 -2.82 5.40 5.51
CA ALA A 96 -2.04 4.19 5.79
C ALA A 96 -0.61 4.48 6.27
N ALA A 97 0.06 5.51 5.75
CA ALA A 97 1.40 5.89 6.19
C ALA A 97 1.42 6.26 7.69
N ALA A 98 0.45 7.08 8.15
CA ALA A 98 0.29 7.39 9.56
C ALA A 98 -0.05 6.12 10.37
N ALA A 99 -0.94 5.28 9.86
CA ALA A 99 -1.30 4.01 10.48
C ALA A 99 -0.08 3.10 10.72
N ALA A 100 0.76 2.91 9.68
CA ALA A 100 1.97 2.10 9.79
C ALA A 100 2.95 2.66 10.84
N ASN A 101 3.20 3.99 10.83
CA ASN A 101 4.04 4.64 11.85
C ASN A 101 3.47 4.48 13.27
N VAL A 102 2.15 4.59 13.45
CA VAL A 102 1.49 4.39 14.75
C VAL A 102 1.66 2.96 15.24
N VAL A 103 1.44 1.96 14.35
CA VAL A 103 1.63 0.54 14.71
C VAL A 103 3.08 0.27 15.08
N LEU A 104 4.05 0.66 14.25
CA LEU A 104 5.47 0.46 14.50
C LEU A 104 5.91 1.12 15.81
N LYS A 105 5.47 2.38 16.07
CA LYS A 105 5.77 3.06 17.35
C LYS A 105 5.20 2.33 18.57
N THR A 106 4.07 1.65 18.41
CA THR A 106 3.39 0.97 19.51
C THR A 106 4.04 -0.37 19.85
N ILE A 107 4.54 -1.11 18.85
CA ILE A 107 5.00 -2.49 19.06
C ILE A 107 6.52 -2.65 19.14
N LEU A 108 7.31 -1.66 18.65
CA LEU A 108 8.77 -1.78 18.59
C LEU A 108 9.45 -1.22 19.83
N ASN A 109 10.49 -1.92 20.26
CA ASN A 109 11.58 -1.41 21.09
C ASN A 109 12.82 -1.19 20.22
N ASP A 110 13.81 -0.46 20.77
CA ASP A 110 15.06 -0.20 20.07
C ASP A 110 15.77 -1.52 19.72
N GLY A 111 16.07 -1.71 18.44
CA GLY A 111 16.74 -2.90 17.91
C GLY A 111 15.83 -4.09 17.60
N ASP A 112 14.51 -3.96 17.77
CA ASP A 112 13.56 -4.97 17.27
C ASP A 112 13.60 -5.01 15.74
N GLU A 113 13.51 -6.21 15.17
CA GLU A 113 13.59 -6.44 13.74
C GLU A 113 12.19 -6.52 13.11
N VAL A 114 12.05 -5.86 11.95
CA VAL A 114 10.85 -5.93 11.12
C VAL A 114 11.22 -6.48 9.76
N ILE A 115 10.65 -7.63 9.40
CA ILE A 115 10.84 -8.21 8.07
C ILE A 115 10.00 -7.44 7.06
N ILE A 116 10.62 -7.06 5.94
CA ILE A 116 9.95 -6.49 4.76
C ILE A 116 10.22 -7.37 3.54
N LEU A 117 9.22 -7.55 2.70
CA LEU A 117 9.27 -8.46 1.55
C LEU A 117 9.64 -7.67 0.29
N SER A 118 10.77 -7.95 -0.32
CA SER A 118 11.16 -7.28 -1.57
C SER A 118 10.55 -7.98 -2.80
N PRO A 119 10.02 -7.19 -3.76
CA PRO A 119 10.01 -5.72 -3.80
C PRO A 119 9.05 -5.10 -2.77
N TYR A 120 9.48 -4.02 -2.11
CA TYR A 120 8.75 -3.35 -1.04
C TYR A 120 8.55 -1.86 -1.31
N PHE A 121 7.54 -1.28 -0.68
CA PHE A 121 7.35 0.17 -0.66
C PHE A 121 8.47 0.82 0.16
N TRP A 122 9.25 1.69 -0.48
CA TRP A 122 10.51 2.21 0.05
C TRP A 122 10.40 2.87 1.43
N GLU A 123 9.31 3.57 1.70
CA GLU A 123 9.12 4.29 2.94
C GLU A 123 9.08 3.40 4.18
N TYR A 124 8.88 2.09 4.04
CA TYR A 124 8.95 1.16 5.19
C TYR A 124 10.30 1.20 5.91
N LEU A 125 11.39 1.38 5.16
CA LEU A 125 12.73 1.50 5.75
C LEU A 125 12.78 2.68 6.74
N TYR A 126 12.23 3.82 6.34
CA TYR A 126 12.19 5.02 7.18
C TYR A 126 11.20 4.90 8.34
N TYR A 127 10.02 4.29 8.09
CA TYR A 127 9.04 4.10 9.16
C TYR A 127 9.58 3.22 10.27
N ILE A 128 10.31 2.15 9.93
CA ILE A 128 10.95 1.24 10.89
C ILE A 128 12.07 1.96 11.64
N ASP A 129 12.99 2.63 10.92
CA ASP A 129 14.11 3.38 11.49
C ASP A 129 13.66 4.51 12.42
N ASN A 130 12.61 5.27 12.05
CA ASN A 130 12.04 6.34 12.87
C ASN A 130 11.59 5.89 14.28
N HIS A 131 11.36 4.61 14.46
CA HIS A 131 10.87 4.02 15.72
C HIS A 131 11.88 3.07 16.37
N GLY A 132 13.17 3.18 16.00
CA GLY A 132 14.26 2.40 16.58
C GLY A 132 14.33 0.95 16.11
N GLY A 133 13.51 0.55 15.14
CA GLY A 133 13.52 -0.79 14.57
C GLY A 133 14.61 -0.98 13.53
N VAL A 134 14.89 -2.23 13.21
CA VAL A 134 15.83 -2.66 12.16
C VAL A 134 15.05 -3.35 11.04
N ALA A 135 15.10 -2.80 9.83
CA ALA A 135 14.48 -3.44 8.68
C ALA A 135 15.35 -4.62 8.21
N VAL A 136 14.73 -5.80 8.08
CA VAL A 136 15.36 -7.02 7.56
C VAL A 136 14.63 -7.41 6.28
N VAL A 137 15.36 -7.46 5.16
CA VAL A 137 14.78 -7.75 3.84
C VAL A 137 14.76 -9.26 3.61
N ALA A 138 13.59 -9.80 3.23
CA ALA A 138 13.45 -11.14 2.66
C ALA A 138 12.89 -11.01 1.23
N GLU A 139 13.50 -11.71 0.29
CA GLU A 139 13.06 -11.67 -1.12
C GLU A 139 11.81 -12.53 -1.32
N CYS A 140 10.91 -12.05 -2.16
CA CYS A 140 9.85 -12.88 -2.75
C CYS A 140 10.38 -13.83 -3.83
N ASP A 141 9.53 -14.73 -4.30
CA ASP A 141 9.81 -15.57 -5.45
C ASP A 141 9.66 -14.81 -6.80
N ASP A 142 9.89 -15.49 -7.92
CA ASP A 142 9.82 -14.91 -9.26
C ASP A 142 8.39 -14.48 -9.69
N GLN A 143 7.36 -14.87 -8.94
CA GLN A 143 5.97 -14.42 -9.10
C GLN A 143 5.58 -13.38 -8.05
N PHE A 144 6.56 -12.84 -7.34
CA PHE A 144 6.41 -11.88 -6.25
C PHE A 144 5.53 -12.39 -5.10
N GLN A 145 5.46 -13.72 -4.88
CA GLN A 145 4.84 -14.32 -3.71
C GLN A 145 5.85 -14.44 -2.56
N PRO A 146 5.39 -14.46 -1.28
CA PRO A 146 6.27 -14.66 -0.13
C PRO A 146 7.07 -15.97 -0.23
N ASP A 147 8.40 -15.89 -0.29
CA ASP A 147 9.29 -17.06 -0.20
C ASP A 147 9.52 -17.42 1.26
N LEU A 148 8.85 -18.47 1.73
CA LEU A 148 8.89 -18.88 3.13
C LEU A 148 10.29 -19.31 3.60
N ALA A 149 11.10 -19.88 2.73
CA ALA A 149 12.44 -20.30 3.09
C ALA A 149 13.36 -19.08 3.34
N LYS A 150 13.24 -18.07 2.49
CA LYS A 150 13.97 -16.80 2.66
C LYS A 150 13.46 -16.01 3.86
N ILE A 151 12.13 -15.99 4.09
CA ILE A 151 11.54 -15.36 5.27
C ILE A 151 12.05 -16.05 6.54
N GLU A 152 12.01 -17.39 6.60
CA GLU A 152 12.49 -18.12 7.77
C GLU A 152 13.98 -17.90 8.03
N ALA A 153 14.81 -17.87 6.99
CA ALA A 153 16.24 -17.59 7.09
C ALA A 153 16.55 -16.17 7.61
N ALA A 154 15.65 -15.20 7.33
CA ALA A 154 15.79 -13.82 7.79
C ALA A 154 15.30 -13.60 9.24
N MET A 155 14.57 -14.56 9.84
CA MET A 155 13.99 -14.42 11.19
C MET A 155 15.03 -14.68 12.28
N THR A 156 14.97 -13.88 13.33
CA THR A 156 15.76 -14.08 14.58
C THR A 156 14.86 -13.92 15.80
N SER A 157 15.40 -14.14 17.00
CA SER A 157 14.68 -13.88 18.26
C SER A 157 14.34 -12.40 18.49
N LYS A 158 14.87 -11.48 17.67
CA LYS A 158 14.54 -10.06 17.67
C LYS A 158 13.40 -9.71 16.71
N THR A 159 12.99 -10.64 15.85
CA THR A 159 11.90 -10.40 14.92
C THR A 159 10.61 -10.11 15.65
N ARG A 160 10.09 -8.89 15.47
CA ARG A 160 8.88 -8.40 16.14
C ARG A 160 7.68 -8.30 15.19
N ALA A 161 7.95 -8.06 13.93
CA ALA A 161 6.89 -7.97 12.93
C ALA A 161 7.36 -8.37 11.53
N ILE A 162 6.39 -8.68 10.66
CA ILE A 162 6.55 -8.74 9.22
C ILE A 162 5.54 -7.79 8.58
N MET A 163 6.00 -6.95 7.64
CA MET A 163 5.12 -6.11 6.84
C MET A 163 4.72 -6.85 5.56
N VAL A 164 3.42 -6.96 5.36
CA VAL A 164 2.81 -7.60 4.19
C VAL A 164 2.03 -6.54 3.43
N ASN A 165 2.40 -6.28 2.17
CA ASN A 165 1.69 -5.36 1.28
C ASN A 165 1.09 -6.14 0.12
N SER A 166 -0.22 -6.33 0.15
CA SER A 166 -0.99 -7.05 -0.88
C SER A 166 -2.36 -6.39 -1.05
N PRO A 167 -2.76 -6.05 -2.30
CA PRO A 167 -1.97 -6.03 -3.54
C PRO A 167 -0.72 -5.17 -3.41
N ASN A 168 0.40 -5.66 -3.97
CA ASN A 168 1.72 -5.10 -3.69
C ASN A 168 2.03 -3.83 -4.50
N ASN A 169 2.69 -2.89 -3.88
CA ASN A 169 3.43 -1.82 -4.53
C ASN A 169 4.93 -2.13 -4.37
N PRO A 170 5.65 -2.46 -5.46
CA PRO A 170 5.44 -2.06 -6.85
C PRO A 170 4.89 -3.15 -7.80
N SER A 171 4.79 -4.42 -7.41
CA SER A 171 4.58 -5.53 -8.35
C SER A 171 3.14 -5.74 -8.81
N GLY A 172 2.16 -5.22 -8.06
CA GLY A 172 0.73 -5.51 -8.29
C GLY A 172 0.32 -6.95 -7.96
N ALA A 173 1.22 -7.75 -7.38
CA ALA A 173 0.93 -9.11 -6.97
C ALA A 173 -0.07 -9.15 -5.82
N VAL A 174 -1.04 -10.06 -5.88
CA VAL A 174 -1.92 -10.42 -4.78
C VAL A 174 -1.39 -11.70 -4.16
N TYR A 175 -1.10 -11.69 -2.86
CA TYR A 175 -0.60 -12.88 -2.19
C TYR A 175 -1.73 -13.91 -2.08
N SER A 176 -1.44 -15.15 -2.46
CA SER A 176 -2.43 -16.22 -2.44
C SER A 176 -2.85 -16.58 -1.02
N GLU A 177 -4.07 -17.10 -0.87
CA GLU A 177 -4.53 -17.56 0.44
C GLU A 177 -3.64 -18.67 1.02
N ASP A 178 -3.08 -19.53 0.17
CA ASP A 178 -2.16 -20.58 0.59
C ASP A 178 -0.81 -20.02 1.05
N SER A 179 -0.28 -18.97 0.39
CA SER A 179 0.91 -18.25 0.85
C SER A 179 0.67 -17.60 2.21
N ILE A 180 -0.50 -16.97 2.41
CA ILE A 180 -0.89 -16.34 3.67
C ILE A 180 -1.01 -17.37 4.79
N LYS A 181 -1.69 -18.50 4.57
CA LYS A 181 -1.81 -19.60 5.54
C LYS A 181 -0.46 -20.19 5.92
N SER A 182 0.40 -20.37 4.94
CA SER A 182 1.73 -20.92 5.13
C SER A 182 2.62 -19.95 5.92
N LEU A 183 2.56 -18.65 5.63
CA LEU A 183 3.22 -17.62 6.41
C LEU A 183 2.72 -17.59 7.86
N ALA A 184 1.40 -17.61 8.07
CA ALA A 184 0.79 -17.66 9.41
C ALA A 184 1.30 -18.86 10.23
N ASN A 185 1.40 -20.03 9.60
CA ASN A 185 1.92 -21.25 10.26
C ASN A 185 3.41 -21.13 10.60
N LEU A 186 4.22 -20.54 9.70
CA LEU A 186 5.62 -20.24 9.98
C LEU A 186 5.76 -19.32 11.20
N LEU A 187 5.02 -18.23 11.23
CA LEU A 187 5.08 -17.26 12.33
C LEU A 187 4.62 -17.86 13.68
N LYS A 188 3.55 -18.66 13.71
CA LYS A 188 3.11 -19.39 14.92
C LYS A 188 4.21 -20.30 15.47
N ARG A 189 4.90 -21.02 14.61
CA ARG A 189 6.04 -21.87 14.99
C ARG A 189 7.19 -21.03 15.55
N LYS A 190 7.54 -19.93 14.89
CA LYS A 190 8.64 -19.06 15.31
C LYS A 190 8.36 -18.30 16.60
N GLN A 191 7.13 -17.87 16.83
CA GLN A 191 6.72 -17.30 18.12
C GLN A 191 6.96 -18.29 19.26
N THR A 192 6.60 -19.56 19.06
CA THR A 192 6.83 -20.61 20.05
C THR A 192 8.32 -20.87 20.25
N GLU A 193 9.11 -20.91 19.17
CA GLU A 193 10.55 -21.15 19.20
C GLU A 193 11.31 -20.01 19.92
N TYR A 194 10.95 -18.75 19.64
CA TYR A 194 11.65 -17.58 20.18
C TYR A 194 11.09 -17.10 21.52
N GLY A 195 9.88 -17.53 21.91
CA GLY A 195 9.19 -17.05 23.10
C GLY A 195 8.81 -15.57 23.03
N THR A 196 8.58 -15.04 21.83
CA THR A 196 8.22 -13.63 21.58
C THR A 196 7.02 -13.53 20.66
N GLU A 197 6.25 -12.45 20.80
CA GLU A 197 5.16 -12.15 19.87
C GLU A 197 5.72 -11.58 18.55
N ILE A 198 5.19 -12.08 17.45
CA ILE A 198 5.51 -11.59 16.10
C ILE A 198 4.21 -11.13 15.45
N PHE A 199 4.15 -9.89 14.98
CA PHE A 199 2.95 -9.34 14.35
C PHE A 199 3.01 -9.44 12.83
N ILE A 200 1.86 -9.65 12.17
CA ILE A 200 1.69 -9.28 10.77
C ILE A 200 1.09 -7.87 10.74
N ILE A 201 1.80 -6.94 10.10
CA ILE A 201 1.28 -5.62 9.72
C ILE A 201 0.85 -5.73 8.27
N SER A 202 -0.46 -5.84 8.02
CA SER A 202 -1.03 -5.95 6.68
C SER A 202 -1.35 -4.56 6.15
N ASP A 203 -0.56 -4.10 5.19
CA ASP A 203 -0.77 -2.81 4.49
C ASP A 203 -1.62 -3.02 3.24
N GLU A 204 -2.88 -2.61 3.30
CA GLU A 204 -3.94 -2.97 2.35
C GLU A 204 -4.59 -1.77 1.62
N PRO A 205 -3.85 -0.76 1.13
CA PRO A 205 -4.48 0.39 0.49
C PRO A 205 -5.16 0.04 -0.85
N TYR A 206 -4.77 -1.09 -1.47
CA TYR A 206 -5.27 -1.53 -2.78
C TYR A 206 -6.26 -2.70 -2.71
N ARG A 207 -6.69 -3.13 -1.52
CA ARG A 207 -7.49 -4.35 -1.31
C ARG A 207 -8.78 -4.44 -2.13
N ARG A 208 -9.31 -3.29 -2.60
CA ARG A 208 -10.51 -3.20 -3.45
C ARG A 208 -10.21 -3.03 -4.94
N ILE A 209 -8.94 -2.89 -5.31
CA ILE A 209 -8.49 -2.80 -6.70
C ILE A 209 -7.86 -4.14 -7.07
N ILE A 210 -8.69 -5.10 -7.42
CA ILE A 210 -8.33 -6.48 -7.73
C ILE A 210 -9.00 -6.86 -9.05
N PHE A 211 -8.34 -7.67 -9.83
CA PHE A 211 -8.68 -8.00 -11.20
C PHE A 211 -9.10 -9.46 -11.36
N ASP A 212 -9.55 -9.81 -12.57
CA ASP A 212 -9.85 -11.17 -13.00
C ASP A 212 -10.94 -11.84 -12.13
N GLY A 213 -11.83 -11.04 -11.52
CA GLY A 213 -12.90 -11.55 -10.65
C GLY A 213 -12.42 -12.22 -9.36
N MET A 214 -11.16 -12.00 -8.96
CA MET A 214 -10.60 -12.57 -7.75
C MET A 214 -11.27 -12.00 -6.49
N THR A 215 -11.29 -12.79 -5.44
CA THR A 215 -11.61 -12.32 -4.08
C THR A 215 -10.31 -12.01 -3.33
N PHE A 216 -10.28 -10.91 -2.60
CA PHE A 216 -9.11 -10.51 -1.81
C PHE A 216 -8.83 -11.53 -0.69
N PRO A 217 -7.64 -12.18 -0.67
CA PRO A 217 -7.27 -13.11 0.38
C PRO A 217 -7.00 -12.37 1.69
N GLN A 218 -7.80 -12.67 2.71
CA GLN A 218 -7.75 -12.03 4.02
C GLN A 218 -6.65 -12.60 4.91
N ILE A 219 -5.87 -11.77 5.59
CA ILE A 219 -4.84 -12.20 6.54
C ILE A 219 -5.43 -12.47 7.93
N LEU A 220 -6.33 -11.61 8.39
CA LEU A 220 -6.89 -11.63 9.74
C LEU A 220 -7.47 -12.98 10.17
N PRO A 221 -8.20 -13.77 9.35
CA PRO A 221 -8.74 -15.06 9.76
C PRO A 221 -7.68 -16.13 10.06
N HIS A 222 -6.45 -15.96 9.56
CA HIS A 222 -5.39 -16.98 9.60
C HIS A 222 -4.36 -16.76 10.71
N TYR A 223 -4.23 -15.51 11.23
CA TYR A 223 -3.21 -15.16 12.20
C TYR A 223 -3.71 -14.13 13.21
N ASP A 224 -3.78 -14.54 14.49
CA ASP A 224 -4.40 -13.72 15.54
C ASP A 224 -3.57 -12.45 15.85
N ASN A 225 -2.22 -12.53 15.84
CA ASN A 225 -1.34 -11.38 16.06
C ASN A 225 -1.20 -10.56 14.76
N SER A 226 -2.30 -10.06 14.23
CA SER A 226 -2.32 -9.29 13.00
C SER A 226 -3.06 -7.96 13.15
N VAL A 227 -2.56 -6.97 12.41
CA VAL A 227 -3.10 -5.62 12.37
C VAL A 227 -3.19 -5.21 10.91
N VAL A 228 -4.34 -4.72 10.47
CA VAL A 228 -4.52 -4.09 9.16
C VAL A 228 -4.25 -2.60 9.27
N VAL A 229 -3.47 -2.07 8.34
CA VAL A 229 -3.31 -0.64 8.09
C VAL A 229 -3.77 -0.33 6.67
N THR A 230 -4.64 0.65 6.50
CA THR A 230 -5.19 0.97 5.17
C THR A 230 -5.60 2.44 5.05
N SER A 231 -6.01 2.83 3.85
CA SER A 231 -6.52 4.19 3.60
C SER A 231 -7.55 4.19 2.48
N HIS A 232 -8.39 5.21 2.45
CA HIS A 232 -9.33 5.49 1.38
C HIS A 232 -8.69 6.32 0.23
N ALA A 233 -7.36 6.35 0.17
CA ALA A 233 -6.62 7.07 -0.86
C ALA A 233 -6.76 6.45 -2.25
N LYS A 234 -7.02 5.12 -2.31
CA LYS A 234 -7.02 4.38 -3.57
C LYS A 234 -8.41 3.84 -3.91
N ASP A 235 -9.07 3.22 -2.96
CA ASP A 235 -10.43 2.68 -3.13
C ASP A 235 -11.50 3.75 -3.37
N LEU A 236 -11.34 4.95 -2.78
CA LEU A 236 -12.22 6.10 -2.99
C LEU A 236 -11.58 7.24 -3.79
N ALA A 237 -10.36 7.05 -4.33
CA ALA A 237 -9.60 8.10 -5.03
C ALA A 237 -9.45 9.40 -4.21
N LEU A 238 -9.18 9.30 -2.91
CA LEU A 238 -9.04 10.40 -1.97
C LEU A 238 -7.62 10.56 -1.39
N PRO A 239 -6.54 10.55 -2.21
CA PRO A 239 -5.18 10.59 -1.68
C PRO A 239 -4.84 11.88 -0.94
N GLY A 240 -5.47 13.00 -1.32
CA GLY A 240 -5.28 14.31 -0.70
C GLY A 240 -5.98 14.47 0.65
N GLU A 241 -7.03 13.68 0.92
CA GLU A 241 -7.90 13.83 2.09
C GLU A 241 -7.35 13.17 3.35
N ARG A 242 -6.31 12.36 3.22
CA ARG A 242 -5.56 11.77 4.34
C ARG A 242 -6.44 11.04 5.34
N ILE A 243 -7.26 10.11 4.89
CA ILE A 243 -8.16 9.30 5.74
C ILE A 243 -7.89 7.80 5.57
N GLY A 244 -7.81 7.08 6.69
CA GLY A 244 -7.58 5.65 6.76
C GLY A 244 -7.85 5.12 8.15
N TYR A 245 -7.43 3.88 8.42
CA TYR A 245 -7.62 3.28 9.73
C TYR A 245 -6.58 2.17 10.02
N ILE A 246 -6.47 1.86 11.31
CA ILE A 246 -5.87 0.64 11.85
C ILE A 246 -7.02 -0.25 12.32
N ALA A 247 -6.95 -1.56 12.04
CA ALA A 247 -7.85 -2.54 12.62
C ALA A 247 -7.04 -3.66 13.27
N VAL A 248 -7.23 -3.86 14.57
CA VAL A 248 -6.59 -4.91 15.36
C VAL A 248 -7.44 -6.17 15.30
N ASN A 249 -6.81 -7.33 15.06
CA ASN A 249 -7.52 -8.60 15.03
C ASN A 249 -8.26 -8.85 16.35
N PRO A 250 -9.58 -9.07 16.35
CA PRO A 250 -10.37 -9.27 17.56
C PRO A 250 -10.00 -10.56 18.33
N LYS A 251 -9.30 -11.50 17.70
CA LYS A 251 -8.77 -12.72 18.36
C LYS A 251 -7.44 -12.50 19.06
N TYR A 252 -6.77 -11.38 18.85
CA TYR A 252 -5.51 -11.11 19.54
C TYR A 252 -5.76 -10.94 21.06
N ALA A 253 -5.06 -11.72 21.87
CA ALA A 253 -5.29 -11.75 23.31
C ALA A 253 -5.03 -10.41 23.99
N GLY A 254 -4.01 -9.65 23.54
CA GLY A 254 -3.63 -8.32 24.06
C GLY A 254 -4.32 -7.14 23.37
N ARG A 255 -5.44 -7.37 22.66
CA ARG A 255 -6.08 -6.37 21.78
C ARG A 255 -6.45 -5.06 22.48
N GLU A 256 -6.96 -5.12 23.69
CA GLU A 256 -7.40 -3.92 24.43
C GLU A 256 -6.21 -3.02 24.78
N GLU A 257 -5.11 -3.62 25.26
CA GLU A 257 -3.87 -2.92 25.55
C GLU A 257 -3.25 -2.35 24.26
N LEU A 258 -3.20 -3.14 23.20
CA LEU A 258 -2.70 -2.71 21.90
C LEU A 258 -3.52 -1.53 21.34
N CYS A 259 -4.86 -1.59 21.35
CA CYS A 259 -5.71 -0.49 20.92
C CYS A 259 -5.51 0.77 21.77
N GLY A 260 -5.29 0.61 23.07
CA GLY A 260 -4.91 1.72 23.97
C GLY A 260 -3.59 2.37 23.58
N GLY A 261 -2.56 1.56 23.33
CA GLY A 261 -1.24 1.98 22.87
C GLY A 261 -1.28 2.68 21.52
N LEU A 262 -2.00 2.12 20.54
CA LEU A 262 -2.20 2.70 19.22
C LEU A 262 -2.88 4.08 19.30
N SER A 263 -3.93 4.21 20.11
CA SER A 263 -4.61 5.50 20.32
C SER A 263 -3.69 6.53 20.98
N PHE A 264 -2.88 6.10 21.93
CA PHE A 264 -1.88 6.96 22.58
C PHE A 264 -0.79 7.40 21.60
N CYS A 265 -0.23 6.47 20.80
CA CYS A 265 0.80 6.77 19.82
C CYS A 265 0.27 7.65 18.68
N ASN A 266 -0.97 7.42 18.21
CA ASN A 266 -1.60 8.31 17.22
C ASN A 266 -1.65 9.77 17.69
N ARG A 267 -1.94 10.00 18.98
CA ARG A 267 -1.93 11.33 19.58
C ARG A 267 -0.51 11.89 19.70
N THR A 268 0.42 11.11 20.26
CA THR A 268 1.76 11.61 20.66
C THR A 268 2.72 11.76 19.49
N LEU A 269 2.49 11.06 18.37
CA LEU A 269 3.19 11.30 17.10
C LEU A 269 2.73 12.58 16.39
N GLY A 270 1.73 13.28 16.93
CA GLY A 270 1.26 14.57 16.42
C GLY A 270 0.12 14.48 15.41
N PHE A 271 -0.40 13.28 15.08
CA PHE A 271 -1.58 13.13 14.24
C PHE A 271 -2.84 13.57 14.98
N VAL A 272 -2.91 13.31 16.29
CA VAL A 272 -4.00 13.63 17.22
C VAL A 272 -5.30 12.92 16.86
N ASN A 273 -5.89 13.24 15.71
CA ASN A 273 -7.09 12.64 15.13
C ASN A 273 -6.99 12.61 13.61
N ALA A 274 -7.66 11.67 12.98
CA ALA A 274 -7.95 11.75 11.55
C ALA A 274 -8.93 12.92 11.26
N PRO A 275 -8.94 13.49 10.04
CA PRO A 275 -9.79 14.63 9.68
C PRO A 275 -11.27 14.39 9.97
N ALA A 276 -11.88 15.27 10.76
CA ALA A 276 -13.25 15.11 11.26
C ALA A 276 -14.29 14.97 10.13
N LEU A 277 -14.26 15.89 9.15
CA LEU A 277 -15.17 15.86 8.01
C LEU A 277 -15.05 14.55 7.23
N MET A 278 -13.84 14.08 6.98
CA MET A 278 -13.61 12.84 6.26
C MET A 278 -14.13 11.61 7.02
N GLN A 279 -14.01 11.58 8.35
CA GLN A 279 -14.58 10.49 9.13
C GLN A 279 -16.11 10.42 8.99
N HIS A 280 -16.80 11.58 9.00
CA HIS A 280 -18.24 11.63 8.77
C HIS A 280 -18.62 11.13 7.37
N ILE A 281 -17.82 11.46 6.35
CA ILE A 281 -18.05 11.03 4.96
C ILE A 281 -17.83 9.53 4.82
N VAL A 282 -16.64 9.02 5.16
CA VAL A 282 -16.30 7.62 4.94
C VAL A 282 -17.13 6.65 5.78
N ARG A 283 -17.75 7.10 6.86
CA ARG A 283 -18.68 6.29 7.63
C ARG A 283 -19.79 5.69 6.77
N ASN A 284 -20.30 6.46 5.82
CA ASN A 284 -21.39 6.04 4.94
C ASN A 284 -20.91 5.44 3.61
N LEU A 285 -19.59 5.40 3.37
CA LEU A 285 -18.99 4.91 2.14
C LEU A 285 -18.28 3.57 2.31
N GLN A 286 -18.48 2.89 3.45
CA GLN A 286 -17.87 1.58 3.64
C GLN A 286 -18.43 0.59 2.60
N GLY A 287 -17.52 -0.09 1.87
CA GLY A 287 -17.91 -0.95 0.74
C GLY A 287 -17.99 -0.25 -0.63
N VAL A 288 -18.03 1.08 -0.67
CA VAL A 288 -17.92 1.85 -1.93
C VAL A 288 -16.45 1.83 -2.40
N SER A 289 -16.27 1.72 -3.71
CA SER A 289 -14.94 1.75 -4.35
C SER A 289 -15.04 2.33 -5.75
N VAL A 290 -13.91 2.83 -6.26
CA VAL A 290 -13.74 3.12 -7.67
C VAL A 290 -13.92 1.84 -8.51
N ASP A 291 -14.19 2.01 -9.80
CA ASP A 291 -14.30 0.89 -10.74
C ASP A 291 -12.92 0.24 -10.98
N ALA A 292 -12.69 -0.94 -10.39
CA ALA A 292 -11.46 -1.71 -10.61
C ALA A 292 -11.29 -2.12 -12.09
N GLY A 293 -12.39 -2.34 -12.83
CA GLY A 293 -12.38 -2.68 -14.25
C GLY A 293 -11.77 -1.57 -15.13
N TYR A 294 -11.77 -0.32 -14.67
CA TYR A 294 -11.04 0.76 -15.33
C TYR A 294 -9.53 0.52 -15.33
N TYR A 295 -8.98 0.12 -14.19
CA TYR A 295 -7.54 -0.18 -14.08
C TYR A 295 -7.18 -1.53 -14.71
N GLU A 296 -8.08 -2.52 -14.66
CA GLU A 296 -7.90 -3.82 -15.31
C GLU A 296 -7.68 -3.67 -16.83
N LYS A 297 -8.49 -2.86 -17.51
CA LYS A 297 -8.32 -2.56 -18.94
C LYS A 297 -6.96 -1.94 -19.25
N LYS A 298 -6.48 -1.03 -18.41
CA LYS A 298 -5.15 -0.39 -18.56
C LYS A 298 -4.02 -1.39 -18.35
N ARG A 299 -4.16 -2.27 -17.35
CA ARG A 299 -3.25 -3.39 -17.12
C ARG A 299 -3.14 -4.27 -18.37
N ASP A 300 -4.27 -4.72 -18.89
CA ASP A 300 -4.32 -5.62 -20.05
C ASP A 300 -3.71 -4.96 -21.29
N TYR A 301 -4.02 -3.70 -21.52
CA TYR A 301 -3.42 -2.92 -22.60
C TYR A 301 -1.88 -2.88 -22.49
N LEU A 302 -1.35 -2.53 -21.32
CA LEU A 302 0.10 -2.45 -21.12
C LEU A 302 0.76 -3.82 -21.16
N CYS A 303 0.20 -4.84 -20.50
CA CYS A 303 0.76 -6.20 -20.51
C CYS A 303 0.87 -6.72 -21.93
N THR A 304 -0.19 -6.61 -22.73
CA THR A 304 -0.19 -7.07 -24.13
C THR A 304 0.91 -6.37 -24.95
N ASN A 305 0.97 -5.04 -24.89
CA ASN A 305 1.96 -4.30 -25.65
C ASN A 305 3.41 -4.58 -25.20
N LEU A 306 3.65 -4.71 -23.89
CA LEU A 306 4.98 -4.99 -23.38
C LEU A 306 5.44 -6.42 -23.73
N TRP A 307 4.53 -7.41 -23.69
CA TRP A 307 4.85 -8.78 -24.14
C TRP A 307 5.15 -8.83 -25.65
N ASP A 308 4.37 -8.14 -26.47
CA ASP A 308 4.60 -8.04 -27.93
C ASP A 308 5.95 -7.40 -28.24
N LEU A 309 6.41 -6.47 -27.40
CA LEU A 309 7.74 -5.87 -27.49
C LEU A 309 8.86 -6.77 -26.91
N GLY A 310 8.52 -7.86 -26.24
CA GLY A 310 9.51 -8.79 -25.68
C GLY A 310 9.94 -8.50 -24.23
N TYR A 311 9.25 -7.61 -23.50
CA TYR A 311 9.52 -7.42 -22.07
C TYR A 311 9.04 -8.61 -21.24
N GLU A 312 9.81 -8.98 -20.21
CA GLU A 312 9.39 -9.94 -19.19
C GLU A 312 8.52 -9.22 -18.15
N VAL A 313 7.23 -9.55 -18.10
CA VAL A 313 6.25 -8.94 -17.20
C VAL A 313 5.42 -10.03 -16.54
N VAL A 314 5.43 -10.05 -15.20
CA VAL A 314 4.44 -10.81 -14.43
C VAL A 314 3.15 -9.99 -14.42
N GLN A 315 2.04 -10.60 -14.87
CA GLN A 315 0.75 -9.91 -14.93
C GLN A 315 0.27 -9.59 -13.50
N PRO A 316 0.07 -8.30 -13.17
CA PRO A 316 -0.43 -7.93 -11.86
C PRO A 316 -1.90 -8.33 -11.67
N GLN A 317 -2.22 -8.74 -10.46
CA GLN A 317 -3.56 -9.19 -10.07
C GLN A 317 -4.35 -8.10 -9.32
N GLY A 318 -3.70 -6.97 -9.00
CA GLY A 318 -4.33 -5.85 -8.32
C GLY A 318 -3.46 -4.59 -8.33
N ALA A 319 -3.89 -3.59 -7.56
CA ALA A 319 -3.31 -2.25 -7.55
C ALA A 319 -3.35 -1.58 -8.95
N PHE A 320 -2.41 -0.70 -9.26
CA PHE A 320 -2.28 -0.07 -10.58
C PHE A 320 -0.79 0.11 -10.95
N TYR A 321 0.00 -0.95 -10.68
CA TYR A 321 1.42 -1.00 -11.00
C TYR A 321 1.75 -2.23 -11.83
N LEU A 322 2.69 -2.05 -12.77
CA LEU A 322 3.43 -3.13 -13.42
C LEU A 322 4.90 -3.06 -12.98
N TYR A 323 5.53 -4.21 -12.93
CA TYR A 323 6.91 -4.34 -12.51
C TYR A 323 7.73 -5.21 -13.47
N PRO A 324 7.98 -4.71 -14.69
CA PRO A 324 8.75 -5.43 -15.69
C PRO A 324 10.22 -5.57 -15.28
N LYS A 325 10.84 -6.63 -15.76
CA LYS A 325 12.29 -6.76 -15.75
C LYS A 325 12.90 -5.83 -16.79
N ALA A 326 13.97 -5.12 -16.42
CA ALA A 326 14.70 -4.29 -17.36
C ALA A 326 15.45 -5.18 -18.39
N PRO A 327 15.49 -4.81 -19.67
CA PRO A 327 16.22 -5.57 -20.70
C PRO A 327 17.72 -5.60 -20.48
N VAL A 328 18.24 -4.73 -19.61
CA VAL A 328 19.65 -4.63 -19.23
C VAL A 328 19.79 -4.74 -17.71
N GLU A 329 20.96 -5.15 -17.22
CA GLU A 329 21.21 -5.35 -15.79
C GLU A 329 21.11 -4.05 -14.97
N ASP A 330 21.55 -2.92 -15.54
CA ASP A 330 21.44 -1.61 -14.87
C ASP A 330 20.07 -0.97 -15.13
N ASP A 331 19.15 -1.17 -14.18
CA ASP A 331 17.80 -0.61 -14.18
C ASP A 331 17.78 0.93 -14.22
N VAL A 332 18.78 1.60 -13.63
CA VAL A 332 18.88 3.07 -13.67
C VAL A 332 19.29 3.56 -15.07
N ALA A 333 20.26 2.88 -15.70
CA ALA A 333 20.64 3.20 -17.07
C ALA A 333 19.44 3.01 -18.02
N PHE A 334 18.69 1.93 -17.85
CA PHE A 334 17.47 1.70 -18.63
C PHE A 334 16.40 2.77 -18.41
N CYS A 335 16.14 3.16 -17.18
CA CYS A 335 15.18 4.25 -16.89
C CYS A 335 15.63 5.59 -17.52
N ARG A 336 16.94 5.85 -17.62
CA ARG A 336 17.47 7.03 -18.35
C ARG A 336 17.26 6.93 -19.85
N THR A 337 17.40 5.73 -20.43
CA THR A 337 17.06 5.50 -21.84
C THR A 337 15.59 5.81 -22.10
N LEU A 338 14.68 5.35 -21.25
CA LEU A 338 13.25 5.69 -21.32
C LEU A 338 12.99 7.18 -21.17
N LEU A 339 13.70 7.86 -20.26
CA LEU A 339 13.59 9.32 -20.08
C LEU A 339 13.99 10.08 -21.36
N SER A 340 14.96 9.60 -22.14
CA SER A 340 15.34 10.19 -23.43
C SER A 340 14.21 10.10 -24.47
N SER A 341 13.24 9.21 -24.27
CA SER A 341 12.01 9.08 -25.04
C SER A 341 10.80 9.70 -24.31
N ASN A 342 11.04 10.57 -23.33
CA ASN A 342 10.04 11.27 -22.52
C ASN A 342 9.16 10.34 -21.66
N VAL A 343 9.58 9.11 -21.39
CA VAL A 343 8.89 8.16 -20.50
C VAL A 343 9.55 8.15 -19.15
N LEU A 344 8.79 8.44 -18.09
CA LEU A 344 9.27 8.40 -16.72
C LEU A 344 8.75 7.14 -16.00
N VAL A 345 9.68 6.35 -15.49
CA VAL A 345 9.43 5.16 -14.67
C VAL A 345 10.38 5.15 -13.48
N VAL A 346 10.15 4.30 -12.49
CA VAL A 346 11.00 4.25 -11.28
C VAL A 346 11.84 2.97 -11.30
N PRO A 347 13.19 3.07 -11.15
CA PRO A 347 14.08 1.90 -11.16
C PRO A 347 13.82 0.98 -9.98
N GLY A 348 13.97 -0.33 -10.20
CA GLY A 348 13.67 -1.40 -9.25
C GLY A 348 14.53 -1.40 -8.00
N ARG A 349 15.78 -0.90 -8.09
CA ARG A 349 16.62 -0.71 -6.90
C ARG A 349 15.97 0.18 -5.85
N GLY A 350 15.09 1.10 -6.24
CA GLY A 350 14.27 1.89 -5.32
C GLY A 350 13.22 1.08 -4.55
N PHE A 351 13.03 -0.19 -4.87
CA PHE A 351 12.11 -1.12 -4.21
C PHE A 351 12.83 -2.37 -3.69
N GLY A 352 14.18 -2.33 -3.63
CA GLY A 352 15.01 -3.44 -3.15
C GLY A 352 15.25 -4.57 -4.15
N THR A 353 14.92 -4.39 -5.44
CA THR A 353 15.10 -5.39 -6.50
C THR A 353 15.72 -4.76 -7.76
N PRO A 354 17.05 -4.58 -7.80
CA PRO A 354 17.73 -4.12 -9.02
C PRO A 354 17.40 -4.99 -10.23
N GLY A 355 17.45 -4.42 -11.42
CA GLY A 355 17.14 -5.12 -12.67
C GLY A 355 15.65 -5.13 -13.05
N TYR A 356 14.80 -4.41 -12.30
CA TYR A 356 13.38 -4.18 -12.60
C TYR A 356 13.08 -2.69 -12.70
N PHE A 357 11.87 -2.34 -13.12
CA PHE A 357 11.38 -0.97 -13.04
C PHE A 357 9.87 -0.94 -12.83
N ARG A 358 9.36 0.10 -12.13
CA ARG A 358 7.93 0.24 -11.85
C ARG A 358 7.29 1.19 -12.84
N ILE A 359 6.16 0.76 -13.39
CA ILE A 359 5.20 1.53 -14.16
C ILE A 359 3.95 1.74 -13.30
N SER A 360 3.52 2.99 -13.10
CA SER A 360 2.21 3.32 -12.54
C SER A 360 1.26 3.64 -13.68
N TYR A 361 0.17 2.89 -13.83
CA TYR A 361 -0.78 3.07 -14.93
C TYR A 361 -2.11 3.74 -14.54
N CYS A 362 -2.13 4.39 -13.37
CA CYS A 362 -3.28 5.19 -12.94
C CYS A 362 -3.30 6.61 -13.57
N VAL A 363 -3.01 6.68 -14.84
CA VAL A 363 -2.88 7.89 -15.67
C VAL A 363 -3.90 7.87 -16.81
N GLU A 364 -3.98 8.95 -17.59
CA GLU A 364 -4.84 9.04 -18.79
C GLU A 364 -4.35 8.09 -19.89
N ASP A 365 -5.26 7.68 -20.80
CA ASP A 365 -4.97 6.68 -21.84
C ASP A 365 -3.89 7.16 -22.82
N TRP A 366 -3.90 8.44 -23.22
CA TRP A 366 -2.89 9.01 -24.11
C TRP A 366 -1.46 8.90 -23.55
N VAL A 367 -1.32 8.93 -22.21
CA VAL A 367 -0.01 8.75 -21.54
C VAL A 367 0.48 7.33 -21.77
N LEU A 368 -0.40 6.34 -21.63
CA LEU A 368 -0.07 4.93 -21.85
C LEU A 368 0.29 4.66 -23.31
N GLU A 369 -0.51 5.22 -24.27
CA GLU A 369 -0.28 5.08 -25.70
C GLU A 369 1.08 5.65 -26.11
N GLY A 370 1.43 6.84 -25.59
CA GLY A 370 2.72 7.45 -25.87
C GLY A 370 3.88 6.73 -25.19
N ALA A 371 3.68 6.21 -23.98
CA ALA A 371 4.69 5.45 -23.27
C ALA A 371 5.04 4.13 -24.00
N VAL A 372 4.07 3.42 -24.59
CA VAL A 372 4.32 2.20 -25.38
C VAL A 372 5.26 2.48 -26.54
N GLN A 373 5.13 3.63 -27.22
CA GLN A 373 6.08 4.02 -28.28
C GLN A 373 7.50 4.26 -27.72
N GLY A 374 7.59 4.82 -26.51
CA GLY A 374 8.87 5.03 -25.83
C GLY A 374 9.52 3.71 -25.40
N PHE A 375 8.73 2.74 -24.92
CA PHE A 375 9.22 1.39 -24.61
C PHE A 375 9.76 0.67 -25.85
N ALA A 376 9.09 0.80 -27.01
CA ALA A 376 9.59 0.24 -28.26
C ALA A 376 10.93 0.86 -28.67
N LYS A 377 11.07 2.18 -28.65
CA LYS A 377 12.33 2.88 -28.97
C LYS A 377 13.48 2.52 -28.05
N ALA A 378 13.21 2.28 -26.77
CA ALA A 378 14.24 1.95 -25.79
C ALA A 378 14.90 0.57 -26.04
N LEU A 379 14.29 -0.29 -26.85
CA LEU A 379 14.85 -1.59 -27.26
C LEU A 379 15.67 -1.52 -28.56
N GLU A 380 15.57 -0.43 -29.32
CA GLU A 380 16.30 -0.23 -30.59
C GLU A 380 17.72 0.32 -30.38
N GLY A 381 18.01 0.86 -29.22
CA GLY A 381 19.25 1.55 -28.86
C GLY A 381 20.00 0.94 -27.70
#